data_e56fb0d0bf54ec855496ea2f60eb8fd8
#
_entry.id   e56fb0d0bf54ec855496ea2f60eb8fd8
#
_cell.length_a   1.000
_cell.length_b   1.000
_cell.length_c   1.000
_cell.angle_alpha   90.00
_cell.angle_beta   90.00
_cell.angle_gamma   90.00
#
_symmetry.space_group_name_H-M   'P 1'
#
loop_
_entity.id
_entity.type
_entity.pdbx_description
1 polymer ?
#
loop_
_entity_poly.entity_id
_entity_poly.type
_entity_poly.pdbx_seq_one_letter_code
_entity_poly.pdbx_strand_id
1 'polypeptide(L)'
;MKYKAVYIELALEDVEGIRGYLSQFYPNTPVKFLSALKKGIENLCDNPFIYAEYEENTAYRKMVVLDYLVFYKVIEPEGIVEIHRVLYGMRDIKAYLP
;
A
#
# COMPACT_ATOMS: atom_id res chain seq x y z
N MET A 1 -16.02 -13.31 4.17
CA MET A 1 -14.78 -13.82 4.80
C MET A 1 -13.68 -12.77 4.65
N LYS A 2 -12.96 -12.52 5.73
CA LYS A 2 -11.93 -11.51 5.75
C LYS A 2 -10.59 -12.06 5.28
N TYR A 3 -9.93 -11.32 4.40
CA TYR A 3 -8.56 -11.64 3.99
C TYR A 3 -7.57 -11.14 5.03
N LYS A 4 -6.37 -11.67 5.00
CA LYS A 4 -5.29 -11.26 5.88
C LYS A 4 -4.25 -10.46 5.09
N ALA A 5 -3.84 -9.30 5.61
CA ALA A 5 -2.80 -8.50 4.97
C ALA A 5 -1.41 -8.96 5.39
N VAL A 6 -0.53 -9.08 4.42
CA VAL A 6 0.88 -9.40 4.64
C VAL A 6 1.71 -8.40 3.86
N TYR A 7 2.66 -7.73 4.53
CA TYR A 7 3.58 -6.82 3.88
C TYR A 7 4.83 -7.58 3.48
N ILE A 8 5.26 -7.45 2.23
CA ILE A 8 6.59 -7.94 1.87
C ILE A 8 7.64 -6.97 2.41
N GLU A 9 8.88 -7.41 2.47
CA GLU A 9 9.95 -6.62 3.09
C GLU A 9 10.12 -5.23 2.47
N LEU A 10 10.09 -5.12 1.14
CA LEU A 10 10.20 -3.82 0.47
C LEU A 10 9.07 -2.87 0.86
N ALA A 11 7.85 -3.39 1.05
CA ALA A 11 6.72 -2.55 1.47
C ALA A 11 6.93 -2.03 2.88
N LEU A 12 7.47 -2.87 3.77
CA LEU A 12 7.80 -2.42 5.14
C LEU A 12 8.86 -1.32 5.12
N GLU A 13 9.87 -1.47 4.27
CA GLU A 13 10.90 -0.45 4.10
C GLU A 13 10.31 0.85 3.56
N ASP A 14 9.39 0.75 2.60
CA ASP A 14 8.70 1.92 2.05
C ASP A 14 7.96 2.68 3.15
N VAL A 15 7.17 1.97 3.95
CA VAL A 15 6.38 2.59 5.03
C VAL A 15 7.28 3.25 6.06
N GLU A 16 8.36 2.59 6.45
CA GLU A 16 9.32 3.13 7.41
C GLU A 16 10.02 4.38 6.86
N GLY A 17 10.38 4.36 5.58
CA GLY A 17 10.97 5.51 4.90
C GLY A 17 10.03 6.70 4.85
N ILE A 18 8.76 6.47 4.55
CA ILE A 18 7.74 7.52 4.51
C ILE A 18 7.54 8.10 5.91
N ARG A 19 7.42 7.24 6.91
CA ARG A 19 7.25 7.67 8.30
C ARG A 19 8.40 8.56 8.74
N GLY A 20 9.63 8.15 8.46
CA GLY A 20 10.83 8.92 8.80
C GLY A 20 10.89 10.26 8.09
N TYR A 21 10.53 10.29 6.81
CA TYR A 21 10.47 11.53 6.03
C TYR A 21 9.44 12.50 6.60
N LEU A 22 8.22 12.03 6.84
CA LEU A 22 7.14 12.88 7.32
C LEU A 22 7.39 13.41 8.73
N SER A 23 8.11 12.68 9.56
CA SER A 23 8.42 13.11 10.93
C SER A 23 9.30 14.35 10.99
N GLN A 24 9.96 14.71 9.87
CA GLN A 24 10.80 15.89 9.79
C GLN A 24 9.99 17.19 9.70
N PHE A 25 8.71 17.11 9.37
CA PHE A 25 7.90 18.29 9.11
C PHE A 25 6.96 18.61 10.26
N TYR A 26 6.02 17.72 10.55
CA TYR A 26 5.02 17.96 11.59
C TYR A 26 4.87 16.72 12.47
N PRO A 27 4.75 16.90 13.80
CA PRO A 27 4.66 15.76 14.72
C PRO A 27 3.52 14.78 14.43
N ASN A 28 2.37 15.29 13.96
CA ASN A 28 1.19 14.47 13.74
C ASN A 28 1.09 13.87 12.33
N THR A 29 1.94 14.29 11.39
CA THR A 29 1.85 13.85 10.01
C THR A 29 2.11 12.36 9.85
N PRO A 30 3.13 11.77 10.49
CA PRO A 30 3.32 10.31 10.43
C PRO A 30 2.13 9.54 11.00
N VAL A 31 1.54 10.02 12.08
CA VAL A 31 0.37 9.36 12.70
C VAL A 31 -0.81 9.36 11.74
N LYS A 32 -1.07 10.47 11.06
CA LYS A 32 -2.14 10.56 10.07
C LYS A 32 -1.94 9.60 8.91
N PHE A 33 -0.70 9.52 8.41
CA PHE A 33 -0.37 8.59 7.33
C PHE A 33 -0.59 7.15 7.76
N LEU A 34 -0.05 6.76 8.91
CA LEU A 34 -0.16 5.38 9.40
C LEU A 34 -1.62 5.01 9.67
N SER A 35 -2.42 5.93 10.22
CA SER A 35 -3.84 5.69 10.46
C SER A 35 -4.61 5.49 9.17
N ALA A 36 -4.34 6.33 8.16
CA ALA A 36 -4.99 6.23 6.85
C ALA A 36 -4.60 4.93 6.15
N LEU A 37 -3.33 4.55 6.21
CA LEU A 37 -2.83 3.31 5.64
C LEU A 37 -3.50 2.10 6.29
N LYS A 38 -3.54 2.07 7.62
CA LYS A 38 -4.17 0.99 8.37
C LYS A 38 -5.64 0.83 7.98
N LYS A 39 -6.38 1.93 7.92
CA LYS A 39 -7.79 1.91 7.54
C LYS A 39 -7.98 1.40 6.12
N GLY A 40 -7.15 1.86 5.19
CA GLY A 40 -7.20 1.41 3.80
C GLY A 40 -6.94 -0.09 3.68
N ILE A 41 -5.94 -0.59 4.39
CA ILE A 41 -5.60 -2.02 4.38
C ILE A 41 -6.74 -2.84 4.99
N GLU A 42 -7.37 -2.37 6.07
CA GLU A 42 -8.52 -3.05 6.66
C GLU A 42 -9.67 -3.16 5.66
N ASN A 43 -9.92 -2.09 4.90
CA ASN A 43 -10.95 -2.10 3.87
C ASN A 43 -10.61 -3.10 2.75
N LEU A 44 -9.34 -3.20 2.36
CA LEU A 44 -8.90 -4.19 1.38
C LEU A 44 -9.14 -5.62 1.88
N CYS A 45 -8.91 -5.88 3.16
CA CYS A 45 -9.11 -7.20 3.73
C CYS A 45 -10.59 -7.62 3.71
N ASP A 46 -11.49 -6.64 3.76
CA ASP A 46 -12.93 -6.90 3.65
C ASP A 46 -13.37 -7.09 2.20
N ASN A 47 -12.72 -6.40 1.25
CA ASN A 47 -13.08 -6.46 -0.16
C ASN A 47 -11.85 -6.20 -1.04
N PRO A 48 -11.00 -7.24 -1.24
CA PRO A 48 -9.70 -7.05 -1.91
C PRO A 48 -9.81 -6.73 -3.40
N PHE A 49 -10.96 -6.96 -4.02
CA PHE A 49 -11.17 -6.72 -5.45
C PHE A 49 -11.85 -5.39 -5.74
N ILE A 50 -12.02 -4.53 -4.73
CA ILE A 50 -12.70 -3.24 -4.90
C ILE A 50 -11.91 -2.29 -5.81
N TYR A 51 -10.59 -2.38 -5.82
CA TYR A 51 -9.75 -1.54 -6.67
C TYR A 51 -9.32 -2.31 -7.92
N ALA A 52 -9.23 -1.58 -9.03
CA ALA A 52 -8.88 -2.15 -10.33
C ALA A 52 -7.39 -2.55 -10.39
N GLU A 53 -7.09 -3.43 -11.34
CA GLU A 53 -5.71 -3.74 -11.68
C GLU A 53 -5.02 -2.47 -12.20
N TYR A 54 -3.73 -2.36 -11.92
CA TYR A 54 -2.93 -1.25 -12.40
C TYR A 54 -2.67 -1.41 -13.89
N GLU A 55 -3.08 -0.43 -14.68
CA GLU A 55 -3.03 -0.52 -16.15
C GLU A 55 -1.64 -0.83 -16.70
N GLU A 56 -0.62 -0.22 -16.12
CA GLU A 56 0.76 -0.35 -16.60
C GLU A 56 1.43 -1.64 -16.15
N ASN A 57 0.86 -2.32 -15.14
CA ASN A 57 1.35 -3.61 -14.69
C ASN A 57 0.21 -4.34 -13.99
N THR A 58 -0.53 -5.14 -14.76
CA THR A 58 -1.76 -5.80 -14.31
C THR A 58 -1.54 -6.94 -13.31
N ALA A 59 -0.28 -7.26 -13.01
CA ALA A 59 0.01 -8.19 -11.90
C ALA A 59 -0.35 -7.59 -10.55
N TYR A 60 -0.51 -6.26 -10.49
CA TYR A 60 -0.83 -5.53 -9.27
C TYR A 60 -2.17 -4.85 -9.34
N ARG A 61 -2.78 -4.65 -8.17
CA ARG A 61 -3.88 -3.72 -7.97
C ARG A 61 -3.35 -2.50 -7.24
N LYS A 62 -4.02 -1.37 -7.40
CA LYS A 62 -3.55 -0.10 -6.86
C LYS A 62 -4.64 0.55 -6.00
N MET A 63 -4.27 0.91 -4.79
CA MET A 63 -5.12 1.68 -3.88
C MET A 63 -4.42 3.01 -3.57
N VAL A 64 -5.19 4.10 -3.55
CA VAL A 64 -4.67 5.42 -3.16
C VAL A 64 -4.90 5.64 -1.66
N VAL A 65 -3.84 6.03 -0.95
CA VAL A 65 -3.92 6.40 0.46
C VAL A 65 -3.22 7.75 0.60
N LEU A 66 -4.00 8.82 0.79
CA LEU A 66 -3.49 10.20 0.79
C LEU A 66 -2.72 10.45 -0.52
N ASP A 67 -1.46 10.87 -0.45
CA ASP A 67 -0.63 11.12 -1.63
C ASP A 67 0.17 9.89 -2.07
N TYR A 68 -0.14 8.71 -1.53
CA TYR A 68 0.63 7.50 -1.75
C TYR A 68 -0.18 6.46 -2.52
N LEU A 69 0.54 5.64 -3.27
CA LEU A 69 -0.05 4.51 -4.00
C LEU A 69 0.39 3.22 -3.33
N VAL A 70 -0.58 2.38 -3.02
CA VAL A 70 -0.34 1.06 -2.43
C VAL A 70 -0.56 0.02 -3.52
N PHE A 71 0.50 -0.69 -3.87
CA PHE A 71 0.44 -1.76 -4.87
C PHE A 71 0.37 -3.09 -4.15
N TYR A 72 -0.63 -3.90 -4.50
CA TYR A 72 -0.88 -5.15 -3.80
C TYR A 72 -1.32 -6.25 -4.77
N LYS A 73 -1.22 -7.48 -4.30
CA LYS A 73 -1.74 -8.66 -5.01
C LYS A 73 -2.70 -9.40 -4.09
N VAL A 74 -3.71 -10.02 -4.68
CA VAL A 74 -4.63 -10.88 -3.95
C VAL A 74 -4.19 -12.31 -4.21
N ILE A 75 -3.86 -13.04 -3.16
CA ILE A 75 -3.38 -14.42 -3.24
C ILE A 75 -4.49 -15.37 -2.82
N GLU A 76 -5.03 -16.06 -3.79
CA GLU A 76 -6.06 -17.07 -3.57
C GLU A 76 -5.49 -18.46 -3.89
N PRO A 77 -5.90 -19.51 -3.19
CA PRO A 77 -6.96 -19.58 -2.19
C PRO A 77 -6.57 -19.21 -0.76
N GLU A 78 -5.34 -18.76 -0.52
CA GLU A 78 -4.81 -18.51 0.83
C GLU A 78 -5.55 -17.40 1.58
N GLY A 79 -6.32 -16.56 0.88
CA GLY A 79 -7.04 -15.46 1.50
C GLY A 79 -6.10 -14.36 2.00
N ILE A 80 -5.07 -14.05 1.21
CA ILE A 80 -4.05 -13.07 1.57
C ILE A 80 -4.10 -11.87 0.63
N VAL A 81 -4.01 -10.67 1.20
CA VAL A 81 -3.71 -9.44 0.48
C VAL A 81 -2.23 -9.14 0.74
N GLU A 82 -1.42 -9.27 -0.30
CA GLU A 82 0.02 -9.12 -0.19
C GLU A 82 0.42 -7.72 -0.63
N ILE A 83 0.89 -6.91 0.31
CA ILE A 83 1.28 -5.51 0.05
C ILE A 83 2.72 -5.50 -0.45
N HIS A 84 2.91 -5.05 -1.69
CA HIS A 84 4.21 -5.09 -2.37
C HIS A 84 4.98 -3.77 -2.29
N ARG A 85 4.33 -2.64 -2.53
CA ARG A 85 4.98 -1.34 -2.47
C ARG A 85 4.02 -0.29 -1.95
N VAL A 86 4.58 0.70 -1.25
CA VAL A 86 3.86 1.92 -0.85
C VAL A 86 4.72 3.08 -1.33
N LEU A 87 4.27 3.78 -2.37
CA LEU A 87 5.10 4.76 -3.08
C LEU A 87 4.39 6.10 -3.16
N TYR A 88 5.19 7.18 -3.08
CA TYR A 88 4.66 8.52 -3.32
C TYR A 88 4.13 8.59 -4.77
N GLY A 89 2.90 9.09 -4.94
CA GLY A 89 2.21 9.07 -6.23
C GLY A 89 2.86 9.87 -7.34
N MET A 90 3.75 10.82 -7.00
CA MET A 90 4.47 11.63 -7.97
C MET A 90 5.81 11.01 -8.42
N ARG A 91 6.15 9.84 -7.89
CA ARG A 91 7.38 9.15 -8.31
C ARG A 91 7.22 8.49 -9.66
N ASP A 92 8.36 8.17 -10.28
CA ASP A 92 8.39 7.33 -11.46
C ASP A 92 8.13 5.88 -11.03
N ILE A 93 6.88 5.49 -11.04
CA ILE A 93 6.44 4.18 -10.54
C ILE A 93 7.11 3.03 -11.29
N LYS A 94 7.38 3.20 -12.59
CA LYS A 94 8.01 2.15 -13.40
C LYS A 94 9.39 1.75 -12.88
N ALA A 95 10.09 2.68 -12.23
CA ALA A 95 11.41 2.39 -11.66
C ALA A 95 11.33 1.52 -10.41
N TYR A 96 10.16 1.39 -9.78
CA TYR A 96 9.99 0.72 -8.49
C TYR A 96 9.17 -0.56 -8.54
N LEU A 97 8.38 -0.78 -9.59
CA LEU A 97 7.63 -2.02 -9.77
C LEU A 97 8.34 -2.91 -10.78
N PRO A 98 8.51 -4.20 -10.46
CA PRO A 98 9.13 -5.14 -11.40
C PRO A 98 8.28 -5.39 -12.64
#